data_6af7193bd789e9a6c072ef63ad9b9918
#
_entry.id   6af7193bd789e9a6c072ef63ad9b9918
#
_cell.length_a   1.000
_cell.length_b   1.000
_cell.length_c   1.000
_cell.angle_alpha   90.00
_cell.angle_beta   90.00
_cell.angle_gamma   90.00
#
_symmetry.space_group_name_H-M   'P 1'
#
loop_
_entity.id
_entity.type
_entity.pdbx_description
1 polymer ?
#
loop_
_entity_poly.entity_id
_entity_poly.type
_entity_poly.pdbx_seq_one_letter_code
_entity_poly.pdbx_strand_id
1 'polypeptide(L)'
;MRNILKEGDQFVMREEGNRIAEISVVPSGSDRLILDHTFVSEAHREEGIGEKLVERVVEFAREENKKIIPLCSFAKSVMEQNKAYQDVLN
;
A
#
# COMPACT_ATOMS: atom_id res chain seq x y z
N MET A 1 15.04 -9.60 -9.38
CA MET A 1 14.65 -9.50 -7.96
C MET A 1 13.60 -8.42 -7.78
N ARG A 2 12.61 -8.69 -6.95
CA ARG A 2 11.53 -7.74 -6.68
C ARG A 2 11.78 -6.99 -5.39
N ASN A 3 11.63 -5.67 -5.44
CA ASN A 3 11.77 -4.81 -4.26
C ASN A 3 10.60 -3.86 -4.19
N ILE A 4 10.15 -3.58 -2.96
CA ILE A 4 9.15 -2.54 -2.74
C ILE A 4 9.89 -1.36 -2.13
N LEU A 5 9.87 -0.23 -2.84
CA LEU A 5 10.57 0.98 -2.43
C LEU A 5 9.62 2.16 -2.39
N LYS A 6 9.86 3.05 -1.43
CA LYS A 6 9.09 4.30 -1.37
C LYS A 6 9.67 5.28 -2.38
N GLU A 7 8.83 5.74 -3.30
CA GLU A 7 9.22 6.72 -4.32
C GLU A 7 8.20 7.85 -4.28
N GLY A 8 8.59 8.98 -3.66
CA GLY A 8 7.65 10.07 -3.46
C GLY A 8 6.48 9.64 -2.58
N ASP A 9 5.26 9.89 -3.04
CA ASP A 9 4.06 9.50 -2.31
C ASP A 9 3.53 8.14 -2.77
N GLN A 10 4.44 7.23 -3.16
CA GLN A 10 4.05 5.89 -3.61
C GLN A 10 4.99 4.85 -3.02
N PHE A 11 4.46 3.64 -2.84
CA PHE A 11 5.29 2.45 -2.72
C PHE A 11 5.21 1.73 -4.05
N VAL A 12 6.36 1.40 -4.60
CA VAL A 12 6.48 0.84 -5.95
C VAL A 12 7.20 -0.50 -5.88
N MET A 13 6.65 -1.51 -6.54
CA MET A 13 7.35 -2.77 -6.71
C MET A 13 7.98 -2.78 -8.10
N ARG A 14 9.29 -3.02 -8.14
CA ARG A 14 10.01 -3.12 -9.41
C ARG A 14 10.60 -4.52 -9.57
N GLU A 15 10.65 -4.96 -10.80
CA GLU A 15 11.28 -6.22 -11.15
C GLU A 15 12.21 -5.92 -12.32
N GLU A 16 13.51 -6.15 -12.11
CA GLU A 16 14.54 -5.86 -13.12
C GLU A 16 14.43 -4.43 -13.65
N GLY A 17 14.16 -3.48 -12.73
CA GLY A 17 14.06 -2.07 -13.07
C GLY A 17 12.69 -1.63 -13.57
N ASN A 18 11.82 -2.57 -13.89
CA ASN A 18 10.49 -2.24 -14.43
C ASN A 18 9.47 -2.13 -13.30
N ARG A 19 8.65 -1.08 -13.35
CA ARG A 19 7.57 -0.90 -12.38
C ARG A 19 6.45 -1.88 -12.72
N ILE A 20 6.21 -2.83 -11.82
CA ILE A 20 5.14 -3.81 -12.02
C ILE A 20 3.93 -3.54 -11.13
N ALA A 21 4.07 -2.73 -10.10
CA ALA A 21 2.95 -2.40 -9.23
C ALA A 21 3.26 -1.15 -8.43
N GLU A 22 2.21 -0.47 -7.98
CA GLU A 22 2.36 0.72 -7.15
C GLU A 22 1.11 0.96 -6.31
N ILE A 23 1.29 1.64 -5.18
CA ILE A 23 0.18 2.10 -4.36
C ILE A 23 0.49 3.53 -3.91
N SER A 24 -0.48 4.43 -4.08
CA SER A 24 -0.32 5.82 -3.69
C SER A 24 -0.62 5.98 -2.21
N VAL A 25 0.28 6.66 -1.50
CA VAL A 25 0.20 6.87 -0.05
C VAL A 25 0.39 8.35 0.19
N VAL A 26 -0.71 9.08 0.28
CA VAL A 26 -0.67 10.54 0.36
C VAL A 26 -0.86 10.99 1.81
N PRO A 27 0.10 11.72 2.38
CA PRO A 27 -0.07 12.23 3.74
C PRO A 27 -1.27 13.16 3.84
N SER A 28 -2.02 13.06 4.94
CA SER A 28 -3.15 13.93 5.22
C SER A 28 -3.03 14.40 6.66
N GLY A 29 -2.70 15.68 6.85
CA GLY A 29 -2.39 16.17 8.16
C GLY A 29 -1.10 15.54 8.67
N SER A 30 -0.92 15.51 9.99
CA SER A 30 0.31 15.00 10.59
C SER A 30 0.23 13.54 10.99
N ASP A 31 -0.97 12.94 10.98
CA ASP A 31 -1.19 11.63 11.58
C ASP A 31 -1.99 10.65 10.72
N ARG A 32 -2.24 10.97 9.45
CA ARG A 32 -3.02 10.10 8.57
C ARG A 32 -2.36 9.95 7.20
N LEU A 33 -2.62 8.79 6.58
CA LEU A 33 -2.19 8.47 5.22
C LEU A 33 -3.41 8.05 4.43
N ILE A 34 -3.53 8.57 3.22
CA ILE A 34 -4.64 8.23 2.31
C ILE A 34 -4.12 7.29 1.25
N LEU A 35 -4.76 6.11 1.11
CA LEU A 35 -4.47 5.18 0.03
C LEU A 35 -5.56 5.36 -1.02
N ASP A 36 -5.23 6.02 -2.14
CA ASP A 36 -6.25 6.37 -3.13
C ASP A 36 -6.10 5.66 -4.47
N HIS A 37 -5.02 4.93 -4.69
CA HIS A 37 -4.76 4.29 -5.97
C HIS A 37 -3.85 3.07 -5.80
N THR A 38 -4.25 1.95 -6.40
CA THR A 38 -3.42 0.74 -6.44
C THR A 38 -3.38 0.24 -7.87
N PHE A 39 -2.19 -0.04 -8.38
CA PHE A 39 -1.99 -0.60 -9.70
C PHE A 39 -1.12 -1.83 -9.63
N VAL A 40 -1.49 -2.89 -10.34
CA VAL A 40 -0.67 -4.08 -10.53
C VAL A 40 -0.68 -4.41 -12.01
N SER A 41 0.49 -4.62 -12.58
CA SER A 41 0.65 -5.01 -13.98
C SER A 41 -0.21 -6.25 -14.28
N GLU A 42 -0.85 -6.26 -15.43
CA GLU A 42 -1.74 -7.35 -15.83
C GLU A 42 -1.06 -8.71 -15.76
N ALA A 43 0.20 -8.77 -16.13
CA ALA A 43 0.96 -10.02 -16.11
C ALA A 43 1.22 -10.55 -14.69
N HIS A 44 1.00 -9.75 -13.67
CA HIS A 44 1.34 -10.08 -12.28
C HIS A 44 0.14 -10.08 -11.34
N ARG A 45 -1.08 -9.96 -11.85
CA ARG A 45 -2.26 -9.72 -11.02
C ARG A 45 -2.66 -10.87 -10.10
N GLU A 46 -2.23 -12.08 -10.40
CA GLU A 46 -2.61 -13.24 -9.58
C GLU A 46 -1.52 -13.67 -8.62
N GLU A 47 -0.56 -12.79 -8.34
CA GLU A 47 0.59 -13.12 -7.49
C GLU A 47 0.51 -12.56 -6.07
N GLY A 48 -0.61 -11.92 -5.71
CA GLY A 48 -0.77 -11.36 -4.38
C GLY A 48 0.05 -10.09 -4.13
N ILE A 49 0.46 -9.41 -5.21
CA ILE A 49 1.31 -8.22 -5.09
C ILE A 49 0.57 -7.05 -4.44
N GLY A 50 -0.71 -6.87 -4.79
CA GLY A 50 -1.48 -5.78 -4.19
C GLY A 50 -1.54 -5.89 -2.68
N GLU A 51 -1.76 -7.10 -2.18
CA GLU A 51 -1.79 -7.36 -0.74
C GLU A 51 -0.45 -7.08 -0.10
N LYS A 52 0.65 -7.39 -0.78
CA LYS A 52 2.00 -7.09 -0.27
C LYS A 52 2.25 -5.59 -0.20
N LEU A 53 1.73 -4.84 -1.16
CA LEU A 53 1.84 -3.39 -1.14
C LEU A 53 1.07 -2.81 0.05
N VAL A 54 -0.15 -3.30 0.30
CA VAL A 54 -0.93 -2.85 1.46
C VAL A 54 -0.18 -3.17 2.75
N GLU A 55 0.37 -4.38 2.86
CA GLU A 55 1.15 -4.76 4.03
C GLU A 55 2.33 -3.82 4.26
N ARG A 56 3.02 -3.44 3.19
CA ARG A 56 4.16 -2.51 3.30
C ARG A 56 3.71 -1.14 3.80
N VAL A 57 2.54 -0.67 3.33
CA VAL A 57 1.98 0.60 3.82
C VAL A 57 1.61 0.50 5.29
N VAL A 58 1.06 -0.63 5.72
CA VAL A 58 0.72 -0.84 7.13
C VAL A 58 1.97 -0.75 8.00
N GLU A 59 3.07 -1.38 7.57
CA GLU A 59 4.34 -1.29 8.28
C GLU A 59 4.83 0.14 8.39
N PHE A 60 4.74 0.88 7.28
CA PHE A 60 5.14 2.28 7.25
C PHE A 60 4.29 3.13 8.21
N ALA A 61 2.98 2.90 8.21
CA ALA A 61 2.07 3.64 9.09
C ALA A 61 2.40 3.39 10.56
N ARG A 62 2.75 2.14 10.90
CA ARG A 62 3.15 1.82 12.27
C ARG A 62 4.44 2.52 12.64
N GLU A 63 5.43 2.52 11.75
CA GLU A 63 6.70 3.19 11.97
C GLU A 63 6.52 4.68 12.20
N GLU A 64 5.58 5.30 11.49
CA GLU A 64 5.34 6.73 11.54
C GLU A 64 4.24 7.13 12.51
N ASN A 65 3.65 6.17 13.21
CA ASN A 65 2.54 6.41 14.15
C ASN A 65 1.35 7.09 13.46
N LYS A 66 0.98 6.57 12.29
CA LYS A 66 -0.12 7.16 11.50
C LYS A 66 -1.24 6.16 11.28
N LYS A 67 -2.44 6.68 11.03
CA LYS A 67 -3.59 5.87 10.66
C LYS A 67 -3.79 5.94 9.16
N ILE A 68 -4.45 4.92 8.60
CA ILE A 68 -4.66 4.81 7.17
C ILE A 68 -6.14 5.02 6.85
N ILE A 69 -6.40 5.86 5.83
CA ILE A 69 -7.73 6.05 5.27
C ILE A 69 -7.71 5.41 3.88
N PRO A 70 -8.27 4.20 3.72
CA PRO A 70 -8.25 3.53 2.41
C PRO A 70 -9.43 4.01 1.57
N LEU A 71 -9.15 4.86 0.59
CA LEU A 71 -10.16 5.33 -0.36
C LEU A 71 -10.26 4.41 -1.58
N CYS A 72 -9.17 3.71 -1.90
CA CYS A 72 -9.16 2.71 -2.95
C CYS A 72 -9.94 1.47 -2.48
N SER A 73 -10.92 1.03 -3.27
CA SER A 73 -11.76 -0.10 -2.87
C SER A 73 -10.97 -1.38 -2.62
N PHE A 74 -9.92 -1.61 -3.40
CA PHE A 74 -9.07 -2.78 -3.18
C PHE A 74 -8.37 -2.71 -1.82
N ALA A 75 -7.71 -1.58 -1.52
CA ALA A 75 -6.99 -1.42 -0.26
C ALA A 75 -7.96 -1.49 0.92
N LYS A 76 -9.14 -0.89 0.77
CA LYS A 76 -10.16 -0.93 1.83
C LYS A 76 -10.57 -2.36 2.13
N SER A 77 -10.83 -3.14 1.08
CA SER A 77 -11.22 -4.54 1.24
C SER A 77 -10.14 -5.35 1.94
N VAL A 78 -8.89 -5.20 1.51
CA VAL A 78 -7.77 -5.93 2.12
C VAL A 78 -7.65 -5.57 3.60
N MET A 79 -7.72 -4.29 3.94
CA MET A 79 -7.55 -3.85 5.32
C MET A 79 -8.71 -4.27 6.21
N GLU A 80 -9.93 -4.19 5.70
CA GLU A 80 -11.11 -4.56 6.50
C GLU A 80 -11.18 -6.06 6.77
N GLN A 81 -10.65 -6.87 5.86
CA GLN A 81 -10.68 -8.31 6.01
C GLN A 81 -9.54 -8.86 6.86
N ASN A 82 -8.57 -8.05 7.19
CA ASN A 82 -7.41 -8.50 7.95
C ASN A 82 -7.41 -7.88 9.34
N LYS A 83 -7.69 -8.71 10.34
CA LYS A 83 -7.76 -8.23 11.73
C LYS A 83 -6.45 -7.63 12.22
N ALA A 84 -5.32 -8.08 11.66
CA ALA A 84 -4.01 -7.59 12.06
C ALA A 84 -3.79 -6.12 11.67
N TYR A 85 -4.62 -5.56 10.78
CA TYR A 85 -4.45 -4.19 10.30
C TYR A 85 -5.37 -3.19 11.00
N GLN A 86 -6.20 -3.64 11.94
CA GLN A 86 -7.17 -2.75 12.57
C GLN A 86 -6.52 -1.65 13.42
N ASP A 87 -5.31 -1.90 13.91
CA ASP A 87 -4.59 -0.91 14.72
C ASP A 87 -4.22 0.36 13.94
N VAL A 88 -4.10 0.27 12.61
CA VAL A 88 -3.77 1.43 11.78
C VAL A 88 -4.94 1.89 10.92
N LEU A 89 -6.05 1.17 10.92
CA LEU A 89 -7.23 1.57 10.15
C LEU A 89 -7.94 2.71 10.87
N ASN A 90 -8.16 3.80 10.14
CA ASN A 90 -8.80 4.98 10.70
C ASN A 90 -10.31 4.82 10.74
#